data_54f79257b9fc1e20eed56403cbe48056
#
_entry.id   54f79257b9fc1e20eed56403cbe48056
#
_cell.length_a   1.000
_cell.length_b   1.000
_cell.length_c   1.000
_cell.angle_alpha   90.00
_cell.angle_beta   90.00
_cell.angle_gamma   90.00
#
_symmetry.space_group_name_H-M   'P 1'
#
loop_
_entity.id
_entity.type
_entity.pdbx_description
1 polymer ?
#
loop_
_entity_poly.entity_id
_entity_poly.type
_entity_poly.pdbx_seq_one_letter_code
_entity_poly.pdbx_strand_id
1 'polypeptide(L)'
;VKTNVKEVAALIDSLDKQLAANPKLETVNKLGKQINAKWDVIEKELETSHPAESKTIGQSMYPLIVGAEKEKIDITKMKSLTTKTKKDLNQLLTKLS
;
A
#
# COMPACT_ATOMS: atom_id res chain seq x y z
N VAL A 1 -10.52 -0.36 -11.92
CA VAL A 1 -9.88 0.49 -10.91
C VAL A 1 -10.31 0.08 -9.51
N LYS A 2 -11.60 0.04 -9.25
CA LYS A 2 -12.14 -0.28 -7.93
C LYS A 2 -11.67 -1.65 -7.41
N THR A 3 -11.72 -2.68 -8.26
CA THR A 3 -11.28 -4.03 -7.90
C THR A 3 -9.78 -4.04 -7.55
N ASN A 4 -8.96 -3.38 -8.36
CA ASN A 4 -7.53 -3.31 -8.12
C ASN A 4 -7.21 -2.56 -6.82
N VAL A 5 -7.94 -1.49 -6.52
CA VAL A 5 -7.77 -0.75 -5.27
C VAL A 5 -8.12 -1.63 -4.06
N LYS A 6 -9.20 -2.41 -4.16
CA LYS A 6 -9.56 -3.37 -3.10
C LYS A 6 -8.49 -4.43 -2.90
N GLU A 7 -7.90 -4.92 -4.00
CA GLU A 7 -6.85 -5.92 -3.93
C GLU A 7 -5.57 -5.40 -3.28
N VAL A 8 -5.15 -4.17 -3.63
CA VAL A 8 -3.97 -3.59 -2.99
C VAL A 8 -4.24 -3.28 -1.52
N ALA A 9 -5.44 -2.85 -1.17
CA ALA A 9 -5.81 -2.64 0.22
C ALA A 9 -5.74 -3.94 1.03
N ALA A 10 -6.17 -5.06 0.43
CA ALA A 10 -6.07 -6.37 1.06
C ALA A 10 -4.61 -6.79 1.26
N LEU A 11 -3.74 -6.50 0.30
CA LEU A 11 -2.30 -6.79 0.44
C LEU A 11 -1.67 -5.97 1.56
N ILE A 12 -2.05 -4.71 1.68
CA ILE A 12 -1.56 -3.84 2.74
C ILE A 12 -2.07 -4.31 4.10
N ASP A 13 -3.31 -4.77 4.17
CA ASP A 13 -3.87 -5.35 5.39
C ASP A 13 -3.10 -6.61 5.81
N SER A 14 -2.73 -7.46 4.85
CA SER A 14 -1.88 -8.63 5.11
C SER A 14 -0.51 -8.22 5.64
N LEU A 15 0.09 -7.17 5.06
CA LEU A 15 1.35 -6.63 5.54
C LEU A 15 1.22 -6.12 6.97
N ASP A 16 0.15 -5.38 7.27
CA ASP A 16 -0.12 -4.86 8.60
C ASP A 16 -0.21 -5.98 9.64
N LYS A 17 -0.89 -7.07 9.31
CA LYS A 17 -1.00 -8.25 10.17
C LYS A 17 0.36 -8.91 10.41
N GLN A 18 1.20 -8.99 9.38
CA GLN A 18 2.56 -9.50 9.53
C GLN A 18 3.39 -8.63 10.48
N LEU A 19 3.28 -7.32 10.37
CA LEU A 19 4.00 -6.39 11.23
C LEU A 19 3.53 -6.46 12.69
N ALA A 20 2.25 -6.71 12.90
CA ALA A 20 1.67 -6.80 14.25
C ALA A 20 2.02 -8.10 14.96
N ALA A 21 2.26 -9.18 14.21
CA ALA A 21 2.58 -10.48 14.76
C ALA A 21 4.09 -10.68 14.83
N ASN A 22 4.62 -11.64 14.09
CA ASN A 22 6.04 -11.99 14.08
C ASN A 22 6.56 -11.85 12.65
N PRO A 23 6.88 -10.63 12.21
CA PRO A 23 7.17 -10.39 10.80
C PRO A 23 8.42 -11.12 10.34
N LYS A 24 8.28 -11.87 9.25
CA LYS A 24 9.39 -12.52 8.57
C LYS A 24 9.81 -11.64 7.40
N LEU A 25 11.10 -11.34 7.34
CA LEU A 25 11.66 -10.47 6.29
C LEU A 25 11.25 -10.93 4.90
N GLU A 26 11.35 -12.21 4.62
CA GLU A 26 10.99 -12.80 3.33
C GLU A 26 9.52 -12.53 2.97
N THR A 27 8.61 -12.73 3.92
CA THR A 27 7.19 -12.49 3.72
C THR A 27 6.89 -11.02 3.49
N VAL A 28 7.51 -10.15 4.29
CA VAL A 28 7.34 -8.68 4.16
C VAL A 28 7.85 -8.20 2.81
N ASN A 29 9.02 -8.67 2.38
CA ASN A 29 9.59 -8.31 1.08
C ASN A 29 8.69 -8.77 -0.06
N LYS A 30 8.15 -9.99 0.02
CA LYS A 30 7.24 -10.52 -0.98
C LYS A 30 5.96 -9.67 -1.10
N LEU A 31 5.38 -9.31 0.03
CA LEU A 31 4.20 -8.44 0.06
C LEU A 31 4.51 -7.07 -0.53
N GLY A 32 5.68 -6.51 -0.23
CA GLY A 32 6.13 -5.24 -0.80
C GLY A 32 6.17 -5.28 -2.32
N LYS A 33 6.71 -6.35 -2.89
CA LYS A 33 6.76 -6.53 -4.34
C LYS A 33 5.38 -6.66 -4.96
N GLN A 34 4.48 -7.40 -4.31
CA GLN A 34 3.11 -7.57 -4.76
C GLN A 34 2.34 -6.25 -4.73
N ILE A 35 2.52 -5.49 -3.66
CA ILE A 35 1.91 -4.17 -3.51
C ILE A 35 2.41 -3.23 -4.61
N ASN A 36 3.71 -3.22 -4.85
CA ASN A 36 4.32 -2.38 -5.88
C ASN A 36 3.75 -2.69 -7.27
N ALA A 37 3.69 -3.96 -7.64
CA ALA A 37 3.17 -4.37 -8.93
C ALA A 37 1.70 -3.95 -9.12
N LYS A 38 0.89 -4.13 -8.08
CA LYS A 38 -0.52 -3.76 -8.14
C LYS A 38 -0.70 -2.24 -8.17
N TRP A 39 0.10 -1.50 -7.39
CA TRP A 39 0.04 -0.05 -7.36
C TRP A 39 0.44 0.58 -8.71
N ASP A 40 1.42 0.01 -9.40
CA ASP A 40 1.82 0.51 -10.72
C ASP A 40 0.64 0.52 -11.71
N VAL A 41 -0.18 -0.52 -11.69
CA VAL A 41 -1.38 -0.61 -12.54
C VAL A 41 -2.40 0.44 -12.12
N ILE A 42 -2.67 0.54 -10.81
CA ILE A 42 -3.65 1.47 -10.26
C ILE A 42 -3.25 2.92 -10.54
N GLU A 43 -1.98 3.25 -10.35
CA GLU A 43 -1.46 4.60 -10.55
C GLU A 43 -1.71 5.09 -11.97
N LYS A 44 -1.47 4.24 -12.96
CA LYS A 44 -1.73 4.58 -14.36
C LYS A 44 -3.20 4.86 -14.62
N GLU A 45 -4.08 4.08 -14.00
CA GLU A 45 -5.52 4.27 -14.14
C GLU A 45 -5.98 5.56 -13.43
N LEU A 46 -5.41 5.88 -12.27
CA LEU A 46 -5.80 7.04 -11.49
C LEU A 46 -5.25 8.36 -12.05
N GLU A 47 -4.15 8.34 -12.77
CA GLU A 47 -3.53 9.56 -13.32
C GLU A 47 -4.49 10.38 -14.17
N THR A 48 -5.39 9.73 -14.88
CA THR A 48 -6.36 10.39 -15.74
C THR A 48 -7.67 10.71 -15.03
N SER A 49 -8.12 9.85 -14.11
CA SER A 49 -9.44 9.99 -13.48
C SER A 49 -9.40 10.64 -12.10
N HIS A 50 -8.39 10.34 -11.30
CA HIS A 50 -8.27 10.83 -9.92
C HIS A 50 -6.82 11.20 -9.60
N PRO A 51 -6.25 12.21 -10.30
CA PRO A 51 -4.83 12.55 -10.13
C PRO A 51 -4.48 13.07 -8.73
N ALA A 52 -5.39 13.80 -8.09
CA ALA A 52 -5.13 14.31 -6.73
C ALA A 52 -5.06 13.18 -5.71
N GLU A 53 -5.97 12.21 -5.80
CA GLU A 53 -6.01 11.05 -4.93
C GLU A 53 -4.78 10.15 -5.15
N SER A 54 -4.37 9.97 -6.40
CA SER A 54 -3.17 9.23 -6.76
C SER A 54 -1.93 9.84 -6.09
N LYS A 55 -1.79 11.15 -6.17
CA LYS A 55 -0.67 11.88 -5.56
C LYS A 55 -0.68 11.73 -4.03
N THR A 56 -1.83 11.89 -3.41
CA THR A 56 -1.97 11.77 -1.96
C THR A 56 -1.59 10.38 -1.48
N ILE A 57 -2.10 9.34 -2.13
CA ILE A 57 -1.80 7.96 -1.78
C ILE A 57 -0.32 7.67 -2.00
N GLY A 58 0.25 8.16 -3.10
CA GLY A 58 1.66 7.96 -3.42
C GLY A 58 2.61 8.48 -2.34
N GLN A 59 2.24 9.52 -1.62
CA GLN A 59 3.07 10.09 -0.56
C GLN A 59 3.34 9.10 0.58
N SER A 60 2.42 8.16 0.83
CA SER A 60 2.60 7.11 1.83
C SER A 60 2.92 5.75 1.19
N MET A 61 2.38 5.49 0.01
CA MET A 61 2.55 4.22 -0.70
C MET A 61 4.01 3.97 -1.10
N TYR A 62 4.70 4.96 -1.66
CA TYR A 62 6.09 4.79 -2.07
C TYR A 62 7.03 4.50 -0.90
N PRO A 63 6.99 5.27 0.21
CA PRO A 63 7.79 4.91 1.38
C PRO A 63 7.42 3.54 1.96
N LEU A 64 6.15 3.16 1.89
CA LEU A 64 5.68 1.86 2.34
C LEU A 64 6.33 0.74 1.53
N ILE A 65 6.29 0.84 0.21
CA ILE A 65 6.86 -0.15 -0.69
C ILE A 65 8.38 -0.24 -0.48
N VAL A 66 9.06 0.88 -0.46
CA VAL A 66 10.51 0.94 -0.25
C VAL A 66 10.87 0.31 1.09
N GLY A 67 10.14 0.67 2.15
CA GLY A 67 10.38 0.11 3.49
C GLY A 67 10.16 -1.38 3.57
N ALA A 68 9.15 -1.89 2.84
CA ALA A 68 8.84 -3.33 2.83
C ALA A 68 9.89 -4.16 2.06
N GLU A 69 10.63 -3.52 1.15
CA GLU A 69 11.64 -4.22 0.34
C GLU A 69 13.05 -4.15 0.92
N LYS A 70 13.24 -3.46 2.05
CA LYS A 70 14.55 -3.33 2.70
C LYS A 70 14.94 -4.61 3.44
N GLU A 71 16.24 -4.76 3.68
CA GLU A 71 16.79 -5.87 4.48
C GLU A 71 16.44 -5.74 5.95
N LYS A 72 16.32 -4.52 6.45
CA LYS A 72 15.89 -4.22 7.83
C LYS A 72 14.59 -3.45 7.80
N ILE A 73 13.59 -3.96 8.48
CA ILE A 73 12.26 -3.37 8.51
C ILE A 73 12.10 -2.52 9.77
N ASP A 74 11.80 -1.24 9.58
CA ASP A 74 11.40 -0.35 10.68
C ASP A 74 9.91 -0.56 10.94
N ILE A 75 9.60 -1.42 11.88
CA ILE A 75 8.22 -1.84 12.17
C ILE A 75 7.34 -0.66 12.57
N THR A 76 7.83 0.23 13.44
CA THR A 76 7.06 1.38 13.91
C THR A 76 6.69 2.30 12.75
N LYS A 77 7.67 2.63 11.92
CA LYS A 77 7.46 3.46 10.73
C LYS A 77 6.52 2.80 9.74
N MET A 78 6.71 1.49 9.52
CA MET A 78 5.87 0.72 8.59
C MET A 78 4.42 0.67 9.05
N LYS A 79 4.16 0.48 10.34
CA LYS A 79 2.80 0.50 10.87
C LYS A 79 2.11 1.83 10.64
N SER A 80 2.82 2.92 10.82
CA SER A 80 2.30 4.26 10.55
C SER A 80 1.96 4.43 9.07
N LEU A 81 2.84 3.97 8.18
CA LEU A 81 2.63 4.05 6.74
C LEU A 81 1.46 3.17 6.28
N THR A 82 1.33 1.94 6.80
CA THR A 82 0.21 1.07 6.45
C THR A 82 -1.12 1.67 6.88
N THR A 83 -1.17 2.25 8.07
CA THR A 83 -2.38 2.89 8.60
C THR A 83 -2.80 4.05 7.71
N LYS A 84 -1.88 4.95 7.37
CA LYS A 84 -2.17 6.10 6.52
C LYS A 84 -2.57 5.67 5.12
N THR A 85 -1.84 4.73 4.53
CA THR A 85 -2.13 4.26 3.17
C THR A 85 -3.50 3.59 3.09
N LYS A 86 -3.85 2.76 4.07
CA LYS A 86 -5.18 2.13 4.13
C LYS A 86 -6.28 3.17 4.24
N LYS A 87 -6.08 4.19 5.07
CA LYS A 87 -7.05 5.28 5.22
C LYS A 87 -7.28 5.99 3.89
N ASP A 88 -6.21 6.34 3.20
CA ASP A 88 -6.29 7.04 1.92
C ASP A 88 -6.94 6.17 0.84
N LEU A 89 -6.63 4.87 0.82
CA LEU A 89 -7.27 3.92 -0.11
C LEU A 89 -8.76 3.78 0.15
N ASN A 90 -9.16 3.74 1.42
CA ASN A 90 -10.59 3.65 1.77
C ASN A 90 -11.35 4.91 1.35
N GLN A 91 -10.72 6.08 1.48
CA GLN A 91 -11.32 7.34 1.00
C GLN A 91 -11.49 7.31 -0.52
N LEU A 92 -10.50 6.79 -1.24
CA LEU A 92 -10.59 6.62 -2.68
C LEU A 92 -11.73 5.66 -3.06
N LEU A 93 -11.84 4.53 -2.37
CA LEU A 93 -12.92 3.57 -2.61
C LEU A 93 -14.30 4.20 -2.45
N THR A 94 -14.46 5.07 -1.47
CA THR A 94 -15.70 5.81 -1.27
C THR A 94 -16.03 6.68 -2.49
N LYS A 95 -15.02 7.34 -3.07
CA LYS A 95 -15.19 8.17 -4.26
C LYS A 95 -15.48 7.35 -5.52
N LEU A 96 -15.00 6.12 -5.58
CA LEU A 96 -15.21 5.23 -6.73
C LEU A 96 -16.56 4.51 -6.69
N SER A 97 -17.23 4.56 -5.58
CA SER A 97 -18.51 3.87 -5.36
C SER A 97 -19.68 4.51 -6.12
#